data_5a938716388dbff96549c92bfeeef826
#
_entry.id   5a938716388dbff96549c92bfeeef826
#
_cell.length_a   1.000
_cell.length_b   1.000
_cell.length_c   1.000
_cell.angle_alpha   90.00
_cell.angle_beta   90.00
_cell.angle_gamma   90.00
#
_symmetry.space_group_name_H-M   'P 1'
#
loop_
_entity.id
_entity.type
_entity.pdbx_description
1 polymer ?
#
loop_
_entity_poly.entity_id
_entity_poly.type
_entity_poly.pdbx_seq_one_letter_code
_entity_poly.pdbx_strand_id
1 'polypeptide(L)'
;FCFVGDIGNAIQKHAHKNGFSVVRDLCGHGVGLEFHEEPDVEHYGKKGTGMLLVPGMVFTIEPMINMGTWEVFIDEEDGWTVVTEDELPSAQWEQV
;
A
#
# COMPACT_ATOMS: atom_id res chain seq x y z
N PHE A 1 11.92 -15.76 9.20
CA PHE A 1 10.52 -15.65 8.75
C PHE A 1 10.18 -14.21 8.39
N CYS A 2 9.39 -14.03 7.32
CA CYS A 2 8.91 -12.72 6.89
C CYS A 2 7.39 -12.69 6.91
N PHE A 3 6.84 -11.54 7.29
CA PHE A 3 5.41 -11.30 7.37
C PHE A 3 5.01 -10.16 6.44
N VAL A 4 3.73 -10.11 6.10
CA VAL A 4 3.19 -9.02 5.27
C VAL A 4 3.48 -7.65 5.90
N GLY A 5 3.41 -7.55 7.23
CA GLY A 5 3.75 -6.33 7.95
C GLY A 5 5.20 -5.87 7.77
N ASP A 6 6.12 -6.80 7.49
CA ASP A 6 7.51 -6.43 7.20
C ASP A 6 7.63 -5.64 5.91
N ILE A 7 6.82 -5.98 4.90
CA ILE A 7 6.75 -5.24 3.63
C ILE A 7 6.27 -3.82 3.89
N GLY A 8 5.14 -3.69 4.57
CA GLY A 8 4.57 -2.38 4.91
C GLY A 8 5.52 -1.53 5.73
N ASN A 9 6.17 -2.15 6.71
CA ASN A 9 7.15 -1.45 7.55
C ASN A 9 8.34 -0.91 6.73
N ALA A 10 8.87 -1.73 5.82
CA ALA A 10 10.00 -1.32 4.98
C ALA A 10 9.63 -0.15 4.07
N ILE A 11 8.46 -0.21 3.45
CA ILE A 11 7.96 0.85 2.57
C ILE A 11 7.75 2.14 3.37
N GLN A 12 7.06 2.04 4.50
CA GLN A 12 6.76 3.18 5.35
C GLN A 12 8.04 3.87 5.86
N LYS A 13 9.00 3.09 6.32
CA LYS A 13 10.28 3.64 6.79
C LYS A 13 11.01 4.38 5.68
N HIS A 14 11.05 3.80 4.50
CA HIS A 14 11.72 4.42 3.36
C HIS A 14 11.04 5.72 2.95
N ALA A 15 9.71 5.73 2.87
CA ALA A 15 8.95 6.93 2.54
C ALA A 15 9.17 8.04 3.58
N HIS A 16 9.03 7.71 4.87
CA HIS A 16 9.21 8.68 5.96
C HIS A 16 10.62 9.24 6.01
N LYS A 17 11.62 8.42 5.76
CA LYS A 17 13.03 8.85 5.71
C LYS A 17 13.24 9.92 4.65
N ASN A 18 12.50 9.88 3.56
CA ASN A 18 12.59 10.82 2.46
C ASN A 18 11.55 11.95 2.55
N GLY A 19 10.84 12.06 3.65
CA GLY A 19 9.87 13.13 3.89
C GLY A 19 8.51 12.94 3.25
N PHE A 20 8.18 11.71 2.85
CA PHE A 20 6.90 11.38 2.22
C PHE A 20 6.04 10.54 3.14
N SER A 21 4.77 10.39 2.77
CA SER A 21 3.83 9.53 3.51
C SER A 21 3.24 8.46 2.61
N VAL A 22 2.72 7.41 3.24
CA VAL A 22 2.14 6.26 2.54
C VAL A 22 0.63 6.25 2.75
N VAL A 23 -0.13 6.14 1.67
CA VAL A 23 -1.58 6.04 1.71
C VAL A 23 -1.97 4.73 2.41
N ARG A 24 -2.94 4.80 3.32
CA ARG A 24 -3.39 3.67 4.15
C ARG A 24 -4.68 3.03 3.67
N ASP A 25 -5.50 3.76 2.93
CA ASP A 25 -6.84 3.32 2.53
C ASP A 25 -6.83 2.29 1.40
N LEU A 26 -5.68 2.13 0.74
CA LEU A 26 -5.51 1.22 -0.38
C LEU A 26 -4.29 0.34 -0.13
N CYS A 27 -4.34 -0.90 -0.61
CA CYS A 27 -3.30 -1.88 -0.37
C CYS A 27 -3.04 -2.75 -1.60
N GLY A 28 -1.93 -3.47 -1.58
CA GLY A 28 -1.67 -4.56 -2.51
C GLY A 28 -2.53 -5.77 -2.15
N HIS A 29 -2.51 -6.77 -3.00
CA HIS A 29 -3.42 -7.91 -2.87
C HIS A 29 -2.80 -9.19 -3.42
N GLY A 30 -3.31 -10.33 -2.96
CA GLY A 30 -3.00 -11.60 -3.56
C GLY A 30 -3.53 -11.69 -4.99
N VAL A 31 -2.86 -12.48 -5.80
CA VAL A 31 -3.25 -12.74 -7.19
C VAL A 31 -3.14 -14.25 -7.42
N GLY A 32 -4.19 -14.85 -7.93
CA GLY A 32 -4.18 -16.27 -8.19
C GLY A 32 -5.34 -16.66 -9.08
N LEU A 33 -6.27 -17.43 -8.53
CA LEU A 33 -7.49 -17.79 -9.25
C LEU A 33 -8.35 -16.57 -9.52
N GLU A 34 -8.27 -15.56 -8.65
CA GLU A 34 -8.96 -14.29 -8.80
C GLU A 34 -7.96 -13.16 -8.96
N PHE A 35 -8.39 -12.05 -9.58
CA PHE A 35 -7.54 -10.88 -9.79
C PHE A 35 -7.17 -10.22 -8.47
N HIS A 36 -8.13 -10.14 -7.55
CA HIS A 36 -7.91 -9.66 -6.19
C HIS A 36 -8.31 -10.76 -5.21
N GLU A 37 -7.36 -11.24 -4.44
CA GLU A 37 -7.61 -12.22 -3.38
C GLU A 37 -6.68 -11.99 -2.20
N GLU A 38 -6.89 -12.70 -1.11
CA GLU A 38 -6.01 -12.61 0.05
C GLU A 38 -4.58 -13.05 -0.29
N PRO A 39 -3.57 -12.49 0.42
CA PRO A 39 -3.72 -11.53 1.51
C PRO A 39 -3.80 -10.07 1.03
N ASP A 40 -4.33 -9.19 1.88
CA ASP A 40 -4.15 -7.76 1.71
C ASP A 40 -2.71 -7.42 2.08
N VAL A 41 -2.04 -6.64 1.23
CA VAL A 41 -0.65 -6.24 1.44
C VAL A 41 -0.61 -4.74 1.71
N GLU A 42 -0.64 -4.37 2.97
CA GLU A 42 -0.59 -2.97 3.37
C GLU A 42 0.83 -2.42 3.19
N HIS A 43 0.91 -1.16 2.80
CA HIS A 43 2.19 -0.49 2.54
C HIS A 43 2.69 0.31 3.75
N TYR A 44 2.13 0.03 4.90
CA TYR A 44 2.53 0.54 6.20
C TYR A 44 2.38 -0.59 7.22
N GLY A 45 2.93 -0.42 8.41
CA GLY A 45 2.74 -1.40 9.46
C GLY A 45 3.97 -1.66 10.30
N LYS A 46 3.86 -2.66 11.16
CA LYS A 46 4.92 -3.07 12.10
C LYS A 46 5.58 -4.35 11.62
N LYS A 47 6.88 -4.45 11.87
CA LYS A 47 7.64 -5.69 11.67
C LYS A 47 7.00 -6.84 12.45
N GLY A 48 7.01 -8.03 11.85
CA GLY A 48 6.56 -9.25 12.50
C GLY A 48 5.06 -9.38 12.63
N THR A 49 4.27 -8.58 11.92
CA THR A 49 2.81 -8.61 11.97
C THR A 49 2.21 -9.03 10.65
N GLY A 50 0.94 -9.43 10.70
CA GLY A 50 0.20 -9.85 9.52
C GLY A 50 0.47 -11.30 9.13
N MET A 51 0.06 -11.66 7.91
CA MET A 51 0.20 -13.04 7.42
C MET A 51 1.67 -13.40 7.19
N LEU A 52 2.05 -14.61 7.54
CA LEU A 52 3.36 -15.15 7.25
C LEU A 52 3.50 -15.37 5.74
N LEU A 53 4.59 -14.88 5.17
CA LEU A 53 4.89 -15.12 3.75
C LEU A 53 5.44 -16.54 3.59
N VAL A 54 4.87 -17.27 2.65
CA VAL A 54 5.28 -18.65 2.36
C VAL A 54 5.58 -18.82 0.87
N PRO A 55 6.44 -19.79 0.50
CA PRO A 55 6.74 -20.04 -0.91
C PRO A 55 5.48 -20.35 -1.72
N GLY A 56 5.41 -19.81 -2.93
CA GLY A 56 4.27 -19.99 -3.82
C GLY A 56 3.22 -18.90 -3.77
N MET A 57 3.31 -17.98 -2.81
CA MET A 57 2.41 -16.84 -2.74
C MET A 57 2.68 -15.87 -3.90
N VAL A 58 1.62 -15.38 -4.51
CA VAL A 58 1.67 -14.33 -5.54
C VAL A 58 0.81 -13.17 -5.07
N PHE A 59 1.38 -11.98 -5.03
CA PHE A 59 0.68 -10.80 -4.56
C PHE A 59 1.26 -9.54 -5.22
N THR A 60 0.55 -8.42 -5.08
CA THR A 60 1.00 -7.13 -5.59
C THR A 60 1.59 -6.27 -4.47
N ILE A 61 2.52 -5.42 -4.85
CA ILE A 61 3.01 -4.31 -4.03
C ILE A 61 2.78 -3.07 -4.87
N GLU A 62 1.88 -2.20 -4.41
CA GLU A 62 1.42 -1.06 -5.21
C GLU A 62 1.27 0.21 -4.37
N PRO A 63 2.35 0.64 -3.68
CA PRO A 63 2.26 1.76 -2.76
C PRO A 63 1.90 3.06 -3.47
N MET A 64 1.09 3.86 -2.79
CA MET A 64 0.82 5.23 -3.17
C MET A 64 1.56 6.12 -2.18
N ILE A 65 2.46 6.95 -2.71
CA ILE A 65 3.36 7.78 -1.91
C ILE A 65 2.98 9.24 -2.11
N ASN A 66 2.54 9.87 -1.03
CA ASN A 66 2.11 11.27 -1.05
C ASN A 66 3.24 12.19 -0.61
N MET A 67 3.32 13.34 -1.27
CA MET A 67 4.29 14.37 -0.89
C MET A 67 3.97 14.97 0.48
N GLY A 68 2.68 15.11 0.81
CA GLY A 68 2.20 15.65 2.08
C GLY A 68 1.69 14.58 3.02
N THR A 69 0.45 14.73 3.49
CA THR A 69 -0.17 13.76 4.40
C THR A 69 -0.65 12.51 3.67
N TRP A 70 -0.85 11.42 4.42
CA TRP A 70 -1.28 10.15 3.85
C TRP A 70 -2.77 10.13 3.49
N GLU A 71 -3.54 11.09 3.98
CA GLU A 71 -4.99 11.10 3.84
C GLU A 71 -5.42 11.36 2.39
N VAL A 72 -6.40 10.60 1.96
CA VAL A 72 -7.00 10.69 0.63
C VAL A 72 -8.51 10.61 0.75
N PHE A 73 -9.22 11.00 -0.30
CA PHE A 73 -10.66 10.82 -0.40
C PHE A 73 -11.06 10.42 -1.81
N ILE A 74 -12.24 9.84 -1.93
CA ILE A 74 -12.80 9.44 -3.21
C ILE A 74 -13.63 10.60 -3.75
N ASP A 75 -13.37 10.98 -5.01
CA ASP A 75 -14.15 12.01 -5.69
C ASP A 75 -15.60 11.54 -5.82
N GLU A 76 -16.54 12.34 -5.29
CA GLU A 76 -17.95 12.00 -5.29
C GLU A 76 -18.57 12.04 -6.69
N GLU A 77 -17.99 12.79 -7.63
CA GLU A 77 -18.55 12.92 -8.97
C GLU A 77 -18.46 11.60 -9.76
N ASP A 78 -17.33 10.92 -9.70
CA ASP A 78 -17.16 9.65 -10.41
C ASP A 78 -17.18 8.43 -9.48
N GLY A 79 -17.03 8.62 -8.18
CA GLY A 79 -17.10 7.56 -7.18
C GLY A 79 -15.90 6.63 -7.14
N TRP A 80 -14.81 6.93 -7.85
CA TRP A 80 -13.64 6.06 -7.88
C TRP A 80 -12.29 6.77 -7.94
N THR A 81 -12.22 8.00 -8.40
CA THR A 81 -10.97 8.75 -8.41
C THR A 81 -10.53 9.08 -6.99
N VAL A 82 -9.29 8.72 -6.66
CA VAL A 82 -8.71 8.98 -5.34
C VAL A 82 -7.83 10.22 -5.42
N VAL A 83 -8.08 11.17 -4.52
CA VAL A 83 -7.44 12.48 -4.51
C VAL A 83 -6.76 12.70 -3.17
N THR A 84 -5.58 13.31 -3.17
CA THR A 84 -4.91 13.70 -1.92
C THR A 84 -5.69 14.81 -1.23
N GLU A 85 -5.85 14.70 0.10
CA GLU A 85 -6.63 15.67 0.85
C GLU A 85 -5.98 17.05 0.88
N ASP A 86 -4.66 17.11 0.87
CA ASP A 86 -3.89 18.36 0.89
C ASP A 86 -3.55 18.90 -0.52
N GLU A 87 -4.04 18.27 -1.58
CA GLU A 87 -3.83 18.65 -2.97
C GLU A 87 -2.36 18.60 -3.43
N LEU A 88 -1.48 18.01 -2.64
CA LEU A 88 -0.07 17.82 -3.03
C LEU A 88 0.09 16.58 -3.91
N PRO A 89 1.17 16.49 -4.69
CA PRO A 89 1.39 15.37 -5.60
C PRO A 89 1.47 14.01 -4.91
N SER A 90 1.07 12.98 -5.63
CA SER A 90 1.19 11.59 -5.23
C SER A 90 1.74 10.78 -6.40
N ALA A 91 2.46 9.71 -6.09
CA ALA A 91 2.99 8.79 -7.09
C ALA A 91 2.63 7.36 -6.72
N GLN A 92 2.40 6.53 -7.72
CA GLN A 92 2.03 5.14 -7.51
C GLN A 92 2.75 4.25 -8.53
N TRP A 93 3.19 3.10 -8.06
CA TRP A 93 3.79 2.07 -8.90
C TRP A 93 3.32 0.70 -8.41
N GLU A 94 2.92 -0.16 -9.34
CA GLU A 94 2.48 -1.52 -9.02
C GLU A 94 3.48 -2.55 -9.53
N GLN A 95 3.79 -3.53 -8.69
CA GLN A 95 4.66 -4.65 -9.00
C GLN A 95 4.00 -5.94 -8.50
N VAL A 96 4.06 -6.97 -9.31
CA VAL A 96 3.57 -8.30 -8.93
C VAL A 96 4.73 -9.19 -8.52
#